data_8afcc141aadd37d978235063ff86fe26
#
_entry.id   8afcc141aadd37d978235063ff86fe26
#
_cell.length_a   1.000
_cell.length_b   1.000
_cell.length_c   1.000
_cell.angle_alpha   90.00
_cell.angle_beta   90.00
_cell.angle_gamma   90.00
#
_symmetry.space_group_name_H-M   'P 1'
#
loop_
_entity.id
_entity.type
_entity.pdbx_description
1 polymer ?
#
loop_
_entity_poly.entity_id
_entity_poly.type
_entity_poly.pdbx_seq_one_letter_code
_entity_poly.pdbx_strand_id
1 'polypeptide(L)'
;MSRYLLDSSFVVDLLNEIADCNGEGPALAWLKRNRRAQLRISPVTLAEVLEGAEHEEAVKAYLGRYAWQGIHLIQAETAARRQRRAADRLGENDAWQAAVSQCMKARILGHDDAFKRLGAGYEDHRPDRE
;
A
#
# COMPACT_ATOMS: atom_id res chain seq x y z
N MET A 1 4.14 -11.31 -14.28
CA MET A 1 3.57 -11.42 -12.93
C MET A 1 3.46 -10.02 -12.32
N SER A 2 2.27 -9.66 -11.85
CA SER A 2 2.03 -8.32 -11.32
C SER A 2 2.63 -8.14 -9.93
N ARG A 3 3.23 -6.98 -9.69
CA ARG A 3 3.84 -6.62 -8.40
C ARG A 3 3.06 -5.47 -7.80
N TYR A 4 2.81 -5.56 -6.50
CA TYR A 4 2.08 -4.54 -5.76
C TYR A 4 2.79 -4.18 -4.47
N LEU A 5 2.76 -2.89 -4.16
CA LEU A 5 3.13 -2.36 -2.85
C LEU A 5 1.82 -2.04 -2.12
N LEU A 6 1.60 -2.67 -0.97
CA LEU A 6 0.36 -2.50 -0.23
C LEU A 6 0.38 -1.18 0.54
N ASP A 7 -0.58 -0.31 0.23
CA ASP A 7 -0.76 0.92 0.99
C ASP A 7 -1.49 0.63 2.31
N SER A 8 -1.34 1.52 3.28
CA SER A 8 -2.00 1.39 4.58
C SER A 8 -3.52 1.30 4.46
N SER A 9 -4.11 2.01 3.50
CA SER A 9 -5.55 1.96 3.27
C SER A 9 -6.04 0.55 2.90
N PHE A 10 -5.27 -0.18 2.08
CA PHE A 10 -5.60 -1.57 1.77
C PHE A 10 -5.45 -2.46 3.00
N VAL A 11 -4.35 -2.32 3.73
CA VAL A 11 -4.06 -3.15 4.91
C VAL A 11 -5.11 -2.93 5.99
N VAL A 12 -5.51 -1.68 6.24
CA VAL A 12 -6.55 -1.36 7.23
C VAL A 12 -7.87 -1.99 6.84
N ASP A 13 -8.28 -1.87 5.58
CA ASP A 13 -9.50 -2.51 5.08
C ASP A 13 -9.44 -4.04 5.28
N LEU A 14 -8.31 -4.64 4.94
CA LEU A 14 -8.12 -6.08 5.08
C LEU A 14 -8.23 -6.54 6.53
N LEU A 15 -7.57 -5.84 7.45
CA LEU A 15 -7.61 -6.18 8.87
C LEU A 15 -9.02 -6.01 9.45
N ASN A 16 -9.73 -4.95 9.04
CA ASN A 16 -11.11 -4.74 9.47
C ASN A 16 -12.05 -5.81 8.95
N GLU A 17 -11.88 -6.24 7.69
CA GLU A 17 -12.68 -7.32 7.11
C GLU A 17 -12.47 -8.64 7.85
N ILE A 18 -11.22 -8.95 8.21
CA ILE A 18 -10.88 -10.16 8.95
C ILE A 18 -11.51 -10.12 10.36
N ALA A 19 -11.40 -8.98 11.04
CA ALA A 19 -11.92 -8.83 12.40
C ALA A 19 -13.44 -8.87 12.47
N ASP A 20 -14.11 -8.37 11.44
CA ASP A 20 -15.55 -8.22 11.40
C ASP A 20 -16.29 -9.55 11.19
N CYS A 21 -15.66 -10.53 10.57
CA CYS A 21 -16.21 -11.87 10.32
C CYS A 21 -17.56 -11.89 9.59
N ASN A 22 -17.96 -10.82 8.91
CA ASN A 22 -19.23 -10.68 8.21
C ASN A 22 -19.14 -11.01 6.71
N GLY A 23 -18.16 -11.82 6.32
CA GLY A 23 -17.94 -12.18 4.93
C GLY A 23 -16.86 -11.35 4.28
N GLU A 24 -16.75 -11.47 2.98
CA GLU A 24 -15.69 -10.82 2.24
C GLU A 24 -16.01 -9.37 1.92
N GLY A 25 -15.12 -8.47 2.32
CA GLY A 25 -15.11 -7.13 1.81
C GLY A 25 -14.21 -7.01 0.57
N PRO A 26 -14.03 -5.77 0.08
CA PRO A 26 -13.26 -5.53 -1.15
C PRO A 26 -11.81 -6.01 -1.10
N ALA A 27 -11.15 -5.91 0.06
CA ALA A 27 -9.73 -6.31 0.17
C ALA A 27 -9.57 -7.83 0.05
N LEU A 28 -10.37 -8.61 0.78
CA LEU A 28 -10.32 -10.07 0.67
C LEU A 28 -10.73 -10.54 -0.73
N ALA A 29 -11.73 -9.91 -1.31
CA ALA A 29 -12.18 -10.25 -2.67
C ALA A 29 -11.07 -9.99 -3.68
N TRP A 30 -10.33 -8.88 -3.53
CA TRP A 30 -9.18 -8.59 -4.39
C TRP A 30 -8.11 -9.66 -4.28
N LEU A 31 -7.76 -10.06 -3.05
CA LEU A 31 -6.76 -11.11 -2.82
C LEU A 31 -7.16 -12.42 -3.49
N LYS A 32 -8.41 -12.80 -3.43
CA LYS A 32 -8.89 -14.02 -4.08
C LYS A 32 -8.79 -13.97 -5.60
N ARG A 33 -9.05 -12.82 -6.20
CA ARG A 33 -8.93 -12.65 -7.65
C ARG A 33 -7.49 -12.57 -8.14
N ASN A 34 -6.55 -12.26 -7.25
CA ASN A 34 -5.16 -11.97 -7.63
C ASN A 34 -4.14 -12.85 -6.89
N ARG A 35 -4.43 -14.14 -6.81
CA ARG A 35 -3.61 -15.09 -6.03
C ARG A 35 -2.15 -15.17 -6.45
N ARG A 36 -1.85 -14.81 -7.69
CA ARG A 36 -0.48 -14.89 -8.24
C ARG A 36 0.27 -13.57 -8.13
N ALA A 37 -0.37 -12.52 -7.64
CA ALA A 37 0.28 -11.23 -7.50
C ALA A 37 1.38 -11.30 -6.44
N GLN A 38 2.48 -10.59 -6.71
CA GLN A 38 3.56 -10.42 -5.74
C GLN A 38 3.25 -9.21 -4.87
N LEU A 39 3.10 -9.44 -3.57
CA LEU A 39 2.69 -8.42 -2.62
C LEU A 39 3.86 -8.11 -1.67
N ARG A 40 4.14 -6.82 -1.48
CA ARG A 40 5.16 -6.36 -0.53
C ARG A 40 4.63 -5.23 0.32
N ILE A 41 5.20 -5.09 1.51
CA ILE A 41 4.90 -4.02 2.46
C ILE A 41 6.18 -3.24 2.73
N SER A 42 6.09 -1.91 2.72
CA SER A 42 7.19 -1.05 3.13
C SER A 42 7.10 -0.70 4.62
N PRO A 43 8.20 -0.24 5.23
CA PRO A 43 8.17 0.29 6.60
C PRO A 43 7.19 1.45 6.78
N VAL A 44 6.91 2.22 5.73
CA VAL A 44 5.94 3.33 5.79
C VAL A 44 4.53 2.78 6.07
N THR A 45 4.12 1.75 5.34
CA THR A 45 2.82 1.10 5.58
C THR A 45 2.75 0.54 6.99
N LEU A 46 3.81 -0.14 7.44
CA LEU A 46 3.84 -0.68 8.80
C LEU A 46 3.67 0.42 9.84
N ALA A 47 4.40 1.53 9.71
CA ALA A 47 4.32 2.64 10.65
C ALA A 47 2.90 3.23 10.72
N GLU A 48 2.28 3.45 9.57
CA GLU A 48 0.92 4.01 9.52
C GLU A 48 -0.11 3.07 10.13
N VAL A 49 -0.01 1.77 9.84
CA VAL A 49 -0.95 0.77 10.37
C VAL A 49 -0.79 0.62 11.89
N LEU A 50 0.45 0.53 12.38
CA LEU A 50 0.70 0.38 13.81
C LEU A 50 0.28 1.61 14.61
N GLU A 51 0.37 2.80 14.03
CA GLU A 51 -0.06 4.04 14.67
C GLU A 51 -1.53 3.99 15.10
N GLY A 52 -2.38 3.32 14.31
CA GLY A 52 -3.80 3.18 14.60
C GLY A 52 -4.20 1.85 15.22
N ALA A 53 -3.26 0.95 15.49
CA ALA A 53 -3.58 -0.41 15.94
C ALA A 53 -3.82 -0.50 17.44
N GLU A 54 -4.90 -1.19 17.83
CA GLU A 54 -5.15 -1.52 19.24
C GLU A 54 -4.31 -2.73 19.71
N HIS A 55 -4.01 -3.66 18.80
CA HIS A 55 -3.30 -4.90 19.09
C HIS A 55 -2.05 -5.00 18.21
N GLU A 56 -1.04 -4.24 18.57
CA GLU A 56 0.18 -4.09 17.77
C GLU A 56 0.84 -5.44 17.43
N GLU A 57 1.00 -6.31 18.42
CA GLU A 57 1.68 -7.59 18.20
C GLU A 57 0.89 -8.52 17.25
N ALA A 58 -0.43 -8.51 17.36
CA ALA A 58 -1.29 -9.29 16.45
C ALA A 58 -1.19 -8.77 15.01
N VAL A 59 -1.15 -7.45 14.84
CA VAL A 59 -1.00 -6.83 13.52
C VAL A 59 0.37 -7.19 12.92
N LYS A 60 1.44 -7.08 13.69
CA LYS A 60 2.78 -7.44 13.23
C LYS A 60 2.87 -8.91 12.84
N ALA A 61 2.28 -9.79 13.63
CA ALA A 61 2.26 -11.21 13.34
C ALA A 61 1.52 -11.49 12.02
N TYR A 62 0.38 -10.85 11.80
CA TYR A 62 -0.36 -11.02 10.56
C TYR A 62 0.44 -10.51 9.35
N LEU A 63 1.03 -9.32 9.45
CA LEU A 63 1.78 -8.70 8.36
C LEU A 63 3.07 -9.44 8.04
N GLY A 64 3.58 -10.27 8.95
CA GLY A 64 4.76 -11.10 8.73
C GLY A 64 4.61 -12.10 7.58
N ARG A 65 3.39 -12.34 7.10
CA ARG A 65 3.15 -13.20 5.93
C ARG A 65 3.54 -12.55 4.60
N TYR A 66 3.68 -11.23 4.56
CA TYR A 66 4.04 -10.52 3.34
C TYR A 66 5.55 -10.27 3.29
N ALA A 67 6.07 -10.19 2.08
CA ALA A 67 7.47 -9.82 1.88
C ALA A 67 7.68 -8.34 2.20
N TRP A 68 8.81 -8.00 2.80
CA TRP A 68 9.15 -6.62 3.12
C TRP A 68 9.91 -5.95 1.98
N GLN A 69 9.58 -4.70 1.73
CA GLN A 69 10.30 -3.84 0.81
C GLN A 69 10.97 -2.72 1.59
N GLY A 70 12.29 -2.78 1.73
CA GLY A 70 13.04 -1.76 2.46
C GLY A 70 13.08 -0.44 1.73
N ILE A 71 13.42 0.61 2.47
CA ILE A 71 13.64 1.95 1.93
C ILE A 71 15.14 2.22 2.00
N HIS A 72 15.73 2.48 0.84
CA HIS A 72 17.16 2.69 0.70
C HIS A 72 17.46 4.07 0.10
N LEU A 73 18.72 4.37 -0.09
CA LEU A 73 19.16 5.67 -0.58
C LEU A 73 18.50 6.04 -1.91
N ILE A 74 18.37 5.08 -2.83
CA ILE A 74 17.78 5.35 -4.14
C ILE A 74 16.32 5.79 -4.04
N GLN A 75 15.55 5.22 -3.11
CA GLN A 75 14.17 5.65 -2.91
C GLN A 75 14.09 7.06 -2.34
N ALA A 76 15.01 7.42 -1.45
CA ALA A 76 15.09 8.78 -0.91
C ALA A 76 15.35 9.81 -2.02
N GLU A 77 16.29 9.51 -2.89
CA GLU A 77 16.61 10.37 -4.03
C GLU A 77 15.42 10.50 -4.98
N THR A 78 14.75 9.39 -5.26
CA THR A 78 13.56 9.35 -6.12
C THR A 78 12.42 10.19 -5.51
N ALA A 79 12.16 10.03 -4.22
CA ALA A 79 11.14 10.81 -3.52
C ALA A 79 11.43 12.31 -3.60
N ALA A 80 12.66 12.71 -3.34
CA ALA A 80 13.07 14.12 -3.41
C ALA A 80 12.88 14.70 -4.80
N ARG A 81 13.27 13.96 -5.85
CA ARG A 81 13.12 14.43 -7.23
C ARG A 81 11.65 14.58 -7.64
N ARG A 82 10.80 13.62 -7.26
CA ARG A 82 9.37 13.69 -7.56
C ARG A 82 8.72 14.90 -6.90
N GLN A 83 9.01 15.13 -5.62
CA GLN A 83 8.46 16.28 -4.89
C GLN A 83 8.92 17.60 -5.48
N ARG A 84 10.18 17.69 -5.87
CA ARG A 84 10.73 18.92 -6.45
C ARG A 84 10.12 19.25 -7.81
N ARG A 85 9.74 18.25 -8.60
CA ARG A 85 9.16 18.42 -9.94
C ARG A 85 7.64 18.53 -9.93
N ALA A 86 6.99 18.15 -8.85
CA ALA A 86 5.54 18.13 -8.77
C ALA A 86 4.99 19.54 -8.64
N ALA A 87 3.96 19.88 -9.45
CA ALA A 87 3.21 21.11 -9.30
C ALA A 87 2.42 21.10 -7.99
N ASP A 88 1.93 19.93 -7.60
CA ASP A 88 1.21 19.69 -6.37
C ASP A 88 1.91 18.55 -5.61
N ARG A 89 2.51 18.87 -4.48
CA ARG A 89 3.30 17.92 -3.70
C ARG A 89 2.42 16.87 -3.03
N LEU A 90 2.90 15.63 -2.99
CA LEU A 90 2.29 14.57 -2.16
C LEU A 90 2.62 14.83 -0.69
N GLY A 91 1.78 14.30 0.19
CA GLY A 91 2.14 14.17 1.60
C GLY A 91 3.44 13.36 1.73
N GLU A 92 4.15 13.55 2.83
CA GLU A 92 5.49 12.98 2.99
C GLU A 92 5.51 11.45 2.89
N ASN A 93 4.60 10.77 3.61
CA ASN A 93 4.51 9.30 3.54
C ASN A 93 4.09 8.83 2.15
N ASP A 94 3.19 9.53 1.49
CA ASP A 94 2.74 9.20 0.15
C ASP A 94 3.88 9.34 -0.86
N ALA A 95 4.74 10.35 -0.68
CA ALA A 95 5.91 10.55 -1.53
C ALA A 95 6.90 9.38 -1.40
N TRP A 96 7.12 8.89 -0.18
CA TRP A 96 7.96 7.71 0.06
C TRP A 96 7.37 6.47 -0.59
N GLN A 97 6.06 6.24 -0.42
CA GLN A 97 5.38 5.08 -1.02
C GLN A 97 5.47 5.13 -2.56
N ALA A 98 5.24 6.29 -3.16
CA ALA A 98 5.35 6.46 -4.60
C ALA A 98 6.77 6.15 -5.10
N ALA A 99 7.80 6.61 -4.37
CA ALA A 99 9.18 6.35 -4.73
C ALA A 99 9.53 4.85 -4.62
N VAL A 100 9.08 4.20 -3.55
CA VAL A 100 9.31 2.76 -3.35
C VAL A 100 8.65 1.96 -4.46
N SER A 101 7.39 2.26 -4.78
CA SER A 101 6.67 1.54 -5.84
C SER A 101 7.34 1.71 -7.20
N GLN A 102 7.83 2.91 -7.51
CA GLN A 102 8.52 3.18 -8.75
C GLN A 102 9.83 2.38 -8.84
N CYS A 103 10.63 2.37 -7.77
CA CYS A 103 11.91 1.66 -7.76
C CYS A 103 11.75 0.15 -7.87
N MET A 104 10.71 -0.41 -7.29
CA MET A 104 10.45 -1.86 -7.38
C MET A 104 9.60 -2.25 -8.60
N LYS A 105 9.23 -1.29 -9.44
CA LYS A 105 8.37 -1.48 -10.61
C LYS A 105 7.05 -2.16 -10.24
N ALA A 106 6.40 -1.64 -9.22
CA ALA A 106 5.15 -2.16 -8.69
C ALA A 106 4.06 -1.10 -8.76
N ARG A 107 2.82 -1.54 -8.67
CA ARG A 107 1.67 -0.65 -8.49
C ARG A 107 1.38 -0.52 -7.00
N ILE A 108 0.94 0.66 -6.58
CA ILE A 108 0.41 0.84 -5.23
C ILE A 108 -1.01 0.31 -5.20
N LEU A 109 -1.32 -0.52 -4.22
CA LEU A 109 -2.67 -1.08 -4.01
C LEU A 109 -3.28 -0.45 -2.77
N GLY A 110 -4.42 0.24 -2.93
CA GLY A 110 -5.10 0.90 -1.84
C GLY A 110 -6.31 1.67 -2.32
N HIS A 111 -6.79 2.61 -1.51
CA HIS A 111 -7.90 3.48 -1.91
C HIS A 111 -7.65 4.96 -1.52
N ASP A 112 -6.40 5.36 -1.40
CA ASP A 112 -6.04 6.74 -1.14
C ASP A 112 -6.02 7.52 -2.45
N ASP A 113 -6.89 8.52 -2.57
CA ASP A 113 -7.03 9.33 -3.78
C ASP A 113 -5.76 10.10 -4.14
N ALA A 114 -4.86 10.33 -3.17
CA ALA A 114 -3.59 10.99 -3.42
C ALA A 114 -2.75 10.26 -4.48
N PHE A 115 -2.92 8.94 -4.62
CA PHE A 115 -2.17 8.14 -5.60
C PHE A 115 -2.80 8.10 -6.98
N LYS A 116 -3.98 8.66 -7.18
CA LYS A 116 -4.64 8.67 -8.51
C LYS A 116 -3.77 9.31 -9.59
N ARG A 117 -2.95 10.27 -9.23
CA ARG A 117 -2.02 10.93 -10.16
C ARG A 117 -0.95 10.00 -10.72
N LEU A 118 -0.76 8.82 -10.12
CA LEU A 118 0.20 7.83 -10.59
C LEU A 118 -0.34 7.04 -11.80
N GLY A 119 -1.61 7.19 -12.15
CA GLY A 119 -2.21 6.49 -13.28
C GLY A 119 -2.06 4.99 -13.17
N ALA A 120 -1.37 4.37 -14.13
CA ALA A 120 -1.16 2.91 -14.13
C ALA A 120 -0.33 2.40 -12.95
N GLY A 121 0.33 3.28 -12.20
CA GLY A 121 1.09 2.92 -10.99
C GLY A 121 0.23 2.75 -9.73
N TYR A 122 -1.07 2.85 -9.86
CA TYR A 122 -2.01 2.76 -8.74
C TYR A 122 -3.22 1.93 -9.12
N GLU A 123 -3.67 1.11 -8.18
CA GLU A 123 -4.90 0.35 -8.34
C GLU A 123 -5.75 0.46 -7.08
N ASP A 124 -7.02 0.85 -7.23
CA ASP A 124 -7.99 0.83 -6.14
C ASP A 124 -8.55 -0.59 -6.03
N HIS A 125 -8.42 -1.19 -4.85
CA HIS A 125 -8.89 -2.56 -4.63
C HIS A 125 -10.41 -2.66 -4.51
N ARG A 126 -11.10 -1.54 -4.33
CA ARG A 126 -12.55 -1.53 -4.21
C ARG A 126 -13.20 -1.59 -5.59
N PRO A 127 -14.39 -2.21 -5.70
CA PRO A 127 -15.11 -2.20 -6.98
C PRO A 127 -15.50 -0.77 -7.38
N ASP A 128 -15.56 -0.53 -8.69
CA ASP A 128 -16.02 0.75 -9.20
C ASP A 128 -17.44 1.02 -8.69
N ARG A 129 -17.62 2.25 -8.22
CA ARG A 129 -18.96 2.73 -7.82
C ARG A 129 -19.44 3.67 -8.90
N GLU A 130 -20.49 3.27 -9.56
CA GLU A 130 -21.21 4.14 -10.48
C GLU A 130 -22.19 5.04 -9.73
#